data_0671082d41ddf1faf57bc2b1e08d214e
#
_entry.id   0671082d41ddf1faf57bc2b1e08d214e
#
_cell.length_a   1.000
_cell.length_b   1.000
_cell.length_c   1.000
_cell.angle_alpha   90.00
_cell.angle_beta   90.00
_cell.angle_gamma   90.00
#
_symmetry.space_group_name_H-M   'P 1'
#
loop_
_entity.id
_entity.type
_entity.pdbx_description
1 polymer ?
#
loop_
_entity_poly.entity_id
_entity_poly.type
_entity_poly.pdbx_seq_one_letter_code
_entity_poly.pdbx_strand_id
1 'polypeptide(L)'
;SPDVLRMEIDRARKRLLRQEKREETRREMDPAAAVQPFQRELRYDNVRSAVAEEGLLRMLFREPALLAQSEGLTAEDFSVPLFGRVYAALRERWQNDLAITPAALADSLSPAEMAHLTAVLQKQEPPLSETALADYLRILREERAKARVSDASDLLAMQRDLKKKKGYGGS
;
A
#
# COMPACT_ATOMS: atom_id res chain seq x y z
N SER A 1 26.57 -14.66 33.68
CA SER A 1 26.80 -16.10 33.51
C SER A 1 26.25 -16.57 32.17
N PRO A 2 26.88 -17.54 31.49
CA PRO A 2 26.39 -18.06 30.21
C PRO A 2 24.98 -18.63 30.28
N ASP A 3 24.58 -19.14 31.43
CA ASP A 3 23.25 -19.75 31.62
C ASP A 3 22.13 -18.69 31.65
N VAL A 4 22.39 -17.54 32.25
CA VAL A 4 21.45 -16.41 32.25
C VAL A 4 21.23 -15.88 30.82
N LEU A 5 22.31 -15.77 30.06
CA LEU A 5 22.24 -15.31 28.67
C LEU A 5 21.44 -16.30 27.80
N ARG A 6 21.61 -17.60 27.96
CA ARG A 6 20.83 -18.64 27.28
C ARG A 6 19.37 -18.55 27.66
N MET A 7 19.03 -18.37 28.91
CA MET A 7 17.65 -18.21 29.36
C MET A 7 16.99 -16.96 28.78
N GLU A 8 17.70 -15.87 28.64
CA GLU A 8 17.20 -14.64 28.02
C GLU A 8 16.94 -14.82 26.53
N ILE A 9 17.87 -15.48 25.82
CA ILE A 9 17.71 -15.80 24.39
C ILE A 9 16.49 -16.71 24.19
N ASP A 10 16.31 -17.73 25.01
CA ASP A 10 15.18 -18.64 24.92
C ASP A 10 13.84 -17.95 25.22
N ARG A 11 13.83 -17.03 26.18
CA ARG A 11 12.65 -16.19 26.47
C ARG A 11 12.31 -15.26 25.31
N ALA A 12 13.33 -14.65 24.70
CA ALA A 12 13.14 -13.80 23.54
C ALA A 12 12.59 -14.58 22.33
N ARG A 13 13.16 -15.75 22.06
CA ARG A 13 12.65 -16.67 21.00
C ARG A 13 11.20 -17.08 21.24
N LYS A 14 10.85 -17.47 22.48
CA LYS A 14 9.47 -17.83 22.83
C LYS A 14 8.50 -16.66 22.67
N ARG A 15 8.92 -15.44 22.99
CA ARG A 15 8.09 -14.23 22.77
C ARG A 15 7.83 -13.99 21.30
N LEU A 16 8.88 -14.07 20.45
CA LEU A 16 8.77 -13.90 19.01
C LEU A 16 7.83 -14.94 18.41
N LEU A 17 8.01 -16.23 18.74
CA LEU A 17 7.13 -17.30 18.24
C LEU A 17 5.67 -17.12 18.68
N ARG A 18 5.43 -16.64 19.90
CA ARG A 18 4.06 -16.35 20.37
C ARG A 18 3.45 -15.16 19.61
N GLN A 19 4.26 -14.16 19.32
CA GLN A 19 3.82 -12.98 18.58
C GLN A 19 3.49 -13.33 17.14
N GLU A 20 4.36 -14.10 16.46
CA GLU A 20 4.12 -14.60 15.11
C GLU A 20 2.83 -15.43 15.05
N LYS A 21 2.65 -16.35 15.99
CA LYS A 21 1.44 -17.20 16.05
C LYS A 21 0.17 -16.38 16.30
N ARG A 22 0.23 -15.34 17.12
CA ARG A 22 -0.92 -14.44 17.35
C ARG A 22 -1.27 -13.64 16.10
N GLU A 23 -0.26 -13.17 15.37
CA GLU A 23 -0.47 -12.43 14.14
C GLU A 23 -1.01 -13.34 13.03
N GLU A 24 -0.52 -14.57 12.94
CA GLU A 24 -1.02 -15.58 12.01
C GLU A 24 -2.49 -15.91 12.27
N THR A 25 -2.85 -16.16 13.53
CA THR A 25 -4.23 -16.39 13.93
C THR A 25 -5.13 -15.18 13.64
N ARG A 26 -4.63 -13.97 13.88
CA ARG A 26 -5.36 -12.74 13.57
C ARG A 26 -5.59 -12.55 12.07
N ARG A 27 -4.60 -12.91 11.24
CA ARG A 27 -4.72 -12.89 9.77
C ARG A 27 -5.74 -13.90 9.26
N GLU A 28 -5.80 -15.08 9.87
CA GLU A 28 -6.78 -16.11 9.52
C GLU A 28 -8.21 -15.70 9.87
N MET A 29 -8.41 -14.95 10.96
CA MET A 29 -9.72 -14.51 11.42
C MET A 29 -10.23 -13.23 10.78
N ASP A 30 -9.35 -12.37 10.25
CA ASP A 30 -9.71 -11.11 9.61
C ASP A 30 -9.12 -11.05 8.19
N PRO A 31 -9.98 -11.17 7.15
CA PRO A 31 -9.53 -11.11 5.76
C PRO A 31 -8.79 -9.81 5.41
N ALA A 32 -9.16 -8.69 6.03
CA ALA A 32 -8.47 -7.41 5.84
C ALA A 32 -7.07 -7.43 6.46
N ALA A 33 -6.91 -8.07 7.62
CA ALA A 33 -5.61 -8.24 8.27
C ALA A 33 -4.67 -9.17 7.49
N ALA A 34 -5.20 -10.16 6.77
CA ALA A 34 -4.41 -11.06 5.93
C ALA A 34 -3.71 -10.35 4.77
N VAL A 35 -4.26 -9.25 4.30
CA VAL A 35 -3.71 -8.43 3.21
C VAL A 35 -2.65 -7.43 3.71
N GLN A 36 -2.71 -7.06 5.00
CA GLN A 36 -1.80 -6.07 5.57
C GLN A 36 -0.34 -6.52 5.54
N PRO A 37 0.60 -5.61 5.20
CA PRO A 37 2.02 -5.88 5.33
C PRO A 37 2.41 -6.19 6.76
N PHE A 38 3.43 -7.03 6.92
CA PHE A 38 3.97 -7.37 8.24
C PHE A 38 4.55 -6.14 8.95
N GLN A 39 5.20 -5.27 8.19
CA GLN A 39 5.82 -4.06 8.70
C GLN A 39 4.79 -2.97 8.95
N ARG A 40 4.79 -2.44 10.17
CA ARG A 40 3.82 -1.45 10.64
C ARG A 40 3.80 -0.18 9.79
N GLU A 41 4.97 0.23 9.32
CA GLU A 41 5.17 1.44 8.50
C GLU A 41 4.58 1.32 7.10
N LEU A 42 4.40 0.09 6.61
CA LEU A 42 3.86 -0.20 5.28
C LEU A 42 2.37 -0.63 5.33
N ARG A 43 1.72 -0.52 6.47
CA ARG A 43 0.30 -0.88 6.61
C ARG A 43 -0.60 -0.01 5.76
N TYR A 44 -1.65 -0.61 5.26
CA TYR A 44 -2.63 0.04 4.41
C TYR A 44 -3.70 0.75 5.22
N ASP A 45 -3.93 2.02 4.93
CA ASP A 45 -5.04 2.80 5.49
C ASP A 45 -6.36 2.47 4.79
N ASN A 46 -6.30 2.23 3.48
CA ASN A 46 -7.44 1.84 2.66
C ASN A 46 -7.17 0.48 2.01
N VAL A 47 -7.67 -0.58 2.65
CA VAL A 47 -7.43 -1.96 2.20
C VAL A 47 -8.06 -2.24 0.83
N ARG A 48 -9.25 -1.72 0.54
CA ARG A 48 -9.91 -1.92 -0.74
C ARG A 48 -9.10 -1.35 -1.89
N SER A 49 -8.62 -0.13 -1.73
CA SER A 49 -7.75 0.51 -2.72
C SER A 49 -6.42 -0.23 -2.84
N ALA A 50 -5.79 -0.56 -1.72
CA ALA A 50 -4.49 -1.24 -1.70
C ALA A 50 -4.51 -2.59 -2.42
N VAL A 51 -5.56 -3.39 -2.26
CA VAL A 51 -5.73 -4.66 -2.98
C VAL A 51 -5.82 -4.45 -4.48
N ALA A 52 -6.55 -3.44 -4.93
CA ALA A 52 -6.65 -3.09 -6.34
C ALA A 52 -5.31 -2.54 -6.88
N GLU A 53 -4.61 -1.75 -6.09
CA GLU A 53 -3.28 -1.23 -6.42
C GLU A 53 -2.25 -2.36 -6.57
N GLU A 54 -2.25 -3.34 -5.67
CA GLU A 54 -1.42 -4.54 -5.78
C GLU A 54 -1.70 -5.30 -7.08
N GLY A 55 -2.97 -5.55 -7.39
CA GLY A 55 -3.39 -6.23 -8.59
C GLY A 55 -2.97 -5.48 -9.87
N LEU A 56 -3.14 -4.17 -9.88
CA LEU A 56 -2.70 -3.31 -10.97
C LEU A 56 -1.19 -3.42 -11.19
N LEU A 57 -0.39 -3.29 -10.13
CA LEU A 57 1.07 -3.40 -10.23
C LEU A 57 1.52 -4.78 -10.75
N ARG A 58 0.91 -5.88 -10.27
CA ARG A 58 1.20 -7.21 -10.80
C ARG A 58 0.95 -7.31 -12.30
N MET A 59 -0.16 -6.75 -12.78
CA MET A 59 -0.48 -6.71 -14.21
C MET A 59 0.55 -5.91 -15.00
N LEU A 60 0.91 -4.71 -14.53
CA LEU A 60 1.86 -3.83 -15.20
C LEU A 60 3.28 -4.39 -15.27
N PHE A 61 3.73 -5.09 -14.23
CA PHE A 61 5.03 -5.79 -14.28
C PHE A 61 5.03 -6.98 -15.22
N ARG A 62 3.91 -7.70 -15.31
CA ARG A 62 3.77 -8.84 -16.22
C ARG A 62 3.65 -8.40 -17.68
N GLU A 63 2.88 -7.36 -17.93
CA GLU A 63 2.62 -6.84 -19.26
C GLU A 63 2.75 -5.31 -19.27
N PRO A 64 3.97 -4.79 -19.42
CA PRO A 64 4.23 -3.34 -19.38
C PRO A 64 3.46 -2.52 -20.43
N ALA A 65 3.07 -3.12 -21.55
CA ALA A 65 2.26 -2.47 -22.58
C ALA A 65 0.90 -1.96 -22.06
N LEU A 66 0.40 -2.52 -20.94
CA LEU A 66 -0.81 -2.07 -20.28
C LEU A 66 -0.69 -0.66 -19.68
N LEU A 67 0.52 -0.15 -19.50
CA LEU A 67 0.75 1.24 -19.07
C LEU A 67 0.14 2.25 -20.04
N ALA A 68 0.05 1.93 -21.32
CA ALA A 68 -0.63 2.76 -22.31
C ALA A 68 -2.14 2.93 -22.02
N GLN A 69 -2.77 1.95 -21.37
CA GLN A 69 -4.19 1.98 -21.01
C GLN A 69 -4.46 2.66 -19.67
N SER A 70 -3.42 2.99 -18.91
CA SER A 70 -3.52 3.70 -17.64
C SER A 70 -3.25 5.20 -17.75
N GLU A 71 -3.41 5.79 -18.92
CA GLU A 71 -3.27 7.22 -19.12
C GLU A 71 -4.20 8.00 -18.19
N GLY A 72 -3.68 9.09 -17.63
CA GLY A 72 -4.39 9.92 -16.66
C GLY A 72 -4.30 9.45 -15.21
N LEU A 73 -3.80 8.24 -14.95
CA LEU A 73 -3.47 7.80 -13.59
C LEU A 73 -2.14 8.42 -13.16
N THR A 74 -2.09 8.92 -11.94
CA THR A 74 -0.88 9.52 -11.35
C THR A 74 -0.54 8.83 -10.03
N ALA A 75 0.68 9.06 -9.53
CA ALA A 75 1.09 8.54 -8.23
C ALA A 75 0.16 8.95 -7.08
N GLU A 76 -0.47 10.12 -7.19
CA GLU A 76 -1.39 10.66 -6.18
C GLU A 76 -2.74 9.92 -6.11
N ASP A 77 -3.07 9.15 -7.13
CA ASP A 77 -4.30 8.33 -7.15
C ASP A 77 -4.16 7.05 -6.34
N PHE A 78 -2.94 6.71 -5.93
CA PHE A 78 -2.67 5.54 -5.08
C PHE A 78 -2.83 5.91 -3.60
N SER A 79 -3.49 5.05 -2.85
CA SER A 79 -3.62 5.19 -1.39
C SER A 79 -2.35 4.79 -0.65
N VAL A 80 -1.55 3.91 -1.23
CA VAL A 80 -0.27 3.47 -0.70
C VAL A 80 0.86 4.26 -1.34
N PRO A 81 1.57 5.12 -0.59
CA PRO A 81 2.64 5.98 -1.16
C PRO A 81 3.72 5.21 -1.91
N LEU A 82 4.10 4.03 -1.40
CA LEU A 82 5.05 3.15 -2.07
C LEU A 82 4.57 2.76 -3.47
N PHE A 83 3.31 2.35 -3.61
CA PHE A 83 2.75 1.92 -4.88
C PHE A 83 2.64 3.07 -5.89
N GLY A 84 2.32 4.26 -5.41
CA GLY A 84 2.36 5.48 -6.24
C GLY A 84 3.75 5.76 -6.79
N ARG A 85 4.79 5.65 -5.97
CA ARG A 85 6.19 5.82 -6.41
C ARG A 85 6.62 4.73 -7.39
N VAL A 86 6.24 3.51 -7.15
CA VAL A 86 6.51 2.39 -8.07
C VAL A 86 5.82 2.65 -9.41
N TYR A 87 4.55 3.02 -9.42
CA TYR A 87 3.82 3.33 -10.64
C TYR A 87 4.47 4.48 -11.44
N ALA A 88 4.85 5.55 -10.77
CA ALA A 88 5.55 6.67 -11.41
C ALA A 88 6.86 6.24 -12.06
N ALA A 89 7.64 5.40 -11.38
CA ALA A 89 8.87 4.83 -11.91
C ALA A 89 8.63 3.92 -13.13
N LEU A 90 7.57 3.11 -13.11
CA LEU A 90 7.20 2.27 -14.25
C LEU A 90 6.82 3.12 -15.46
N ARG A 91 6.07 4.20 -15.28
CA ARG A 91 5.71 5.12 -16.37
C ARG A 91 6.93 5.80 -16.96
N GLU A 92 7.81 6.31 -16.14
CA GLU A 92 9.04 6.95 -16.59
C GLU A 92 9.90 5.98 -17.41
N ARG A 93 10.07 4.77 -16.93
CA ARG A 93 10.82 3.73 -17.64
C ARG A 93 10.15 3.34 -18.96
N TRP A 94 8.85 3.19 -18.97
CA TRP A 94 8.07 2.91 -20.18
C TRP A 94 8.24 4.01 -21.24
N GLN A 95 8.15 5.28 -20.83
CA GLN A 95 8.31 6.43 -21.73
C GLN A 95 9.72 6.55 -22.32
N ASN A 96 10.73 6.04 -21.62
CA ASN A 96 12.12 6.04 -22.04
C ASN A 96 12.60 4.71 -22.65
N ASP A 97 11.67 3.81 -22.97
CA ASP A 97 11.98 2.48 -23.50
C ASP A 97 12.97 1.67 -22.66
N LEU A 98 12.93 1.87 -21.33
CA LEU A 98 13.76 1.16 -20.37
C LEU A 98 13.06 -0.12 -19.86
N ALA A 99 13.87 -1.13 -19.51
CA ALA A 99 13.35 -2.38 -18.98
C ALA A 99 12.52 -2.18 -17.68
N ILE A 100 11.38 -2.84 -17.60
CA ILE A 100 10.49 -2.82 -16.45
C ILE A 100 10.66 -4.15 -15.68
N THR A 101 11.50 -4.10 -14.66
CA THR A 101 11.75 -5.22 -13.76
C THR A 101 11.79 -4.73 -12.31
N PRO A 102 11.45 -5.56 -11.33
CA PRO A 102 11.59 -5.17 -9.92
C PRO A 102 13.01 -4.78 -9.56
N ALA A 103 14.02 -5.48 -10.09
CA ALA A 103 15.43 -5.20 -9.86
C ALA A 103 15.83 -3.77 -10.31
N ALA A 104 15.20 -3.23 -11.35
CA ALA A 104 15.47 -1.88 -11.82
C ALA A 104 15.06 -0.78 -10.83
N LEU A 105 14.21 -1.11 -9.86
CA LEU A 105 13.73 -0.19 -8.82
C LEU A 105 14.52 -0.32 -7.50
N ALA A 106 15.47 -1.24 -7.41
CA ALA A 106 16.16 -1.55 -6.16
C ALA A 106 16.90 -0.33 -5.56
N ASP A 107 17.44 0.54 -6.39
CA ASP A 107 18.14 1.75 -5.92
C ASP A 107 17.19 2.85 -5.40
N SER A 108 15.93 2.79 -5.78
CA SER A 108 14.91 3.78 -5.42
C SER A 108 14.08 3.38 -4.19
N LEU A 109 14.19 2.14 -3.75
CA LEU A 109 13.40 1.58 -2.67
C LEU A 109 14.28 1.12 -1.51
N SER A 110 13.78 1.27 -0.28
CA SER A 110 14.44 0.69 0.89
C SER A 110 14.39 -0.86 0.82
N PRO A 111 15.25 -1.58 1.58
CA PRO A 111 15.17 -3.04 1.65
C PRO A 111 13.80 -3.55 2.09
N ALA A 112 13.14 -2.87 3.02
CA ALA A 112 11.80 -3.20 3.49
C ALA A 112 10.75 -2.99 2.40
N GLU A 113 10.82 -1.88 1.68
CA GLU A 113 9.93 -1.58 0.56
C GLU A 113 10.13 -2.57 -0.59
N MET A 114 11.38 -2.93 -0.90
CA MET A 114 11.71 -3.92 -1.92
C MET A 114 11.18 -5.31 -1.57
N ALA A 115 11.32 -5.72 -0.32
CA ALA A 115 10.78 -6.97 0.18
C ALA A 115 9.25 -7.01 0.09
N HIS A 116 8.58 -5.91 0.42
CA HIS A 116 7.13 -5.80 0.32
C HIS A 116 6.66 -5.85 -1.14
N LEU A 117 7.30 -5.09 -2.03
CA LEU A 117 6.99 -5.14 -3.46
C LEU A 117 7.16 -6.55 -4.03
N THR A 118 8.24 -7.23 -3.68
CA THR A 118 8.49 -8.62 -4.09
C THR A 118 7.37 -9.55 -3.61
N ALA A 119 6.96 -9.43 -2.36
CA ALA A 119 5.86 -10.21 -1.79
C ALA A 119 4.54 -9.95 -2.54
N VAL A 120 4.24 -8.71 -2.87
CA VAL A 120 3.06 -8.32 -3.66
C VAL A 120 3.08 -8.97 -5.04
N LEU A 121 4.23 -8.93 -5.73
CA LEU A 121 4.37 -9.48 -7.09
C LEU A 121 4.32 -11.02 -7.12
N GLN A 122 4.62 -11.68 -6.00
CA GLN A 122 4.56 -13.13 -5.86
C GLN A 122 3.16 -13.65 -5.47
N LYS A 123 2.23 -12.79 -5.09
CA LYS A 123 0.86 -13.21 -4.77
C LYS A 123 0.21 -13.85 -6.00
N GLN A 124 -0.50 -14.95 -5.75
CA GLN A 124 -1.30 -15.59 -6.79
C GLN A 124 -2.47 -14.70 -7.17
N GLU A 125 -2.65 -14.52 -8.47
CA GLU A 125 -3.83 -13.85 -8.99
C GLU A 125 -4.90 -14.86 -9.41
N PRO A 126 -6.18 -14.51 -9.22
CA PRO A 126 -7.24 -15.22 -9.92
C PRO A 126 -7.03 -15.10 -11.44
N PRO A 127 -7.61 -16.00 -12.25
CA PRO A 127 -7.52 -15.90 -13.70
C PRO A 127 -7.89 -14.49 -14.17
N LEU A 128 -6.99 -13.86 -14.92
CA LEU A 128 -7.22 -12.51 -15.42
C LEU A 128 -8.43 -12.51 -16.36
N SER A 129 -9.47 -11.79 -15.98
CA SER A 129 -10.55 -11.44 -16.90
C SER A 129 -10.09 -10.29 -17.80
N GLU A 130 -10.67 -10.18 -18.99
CA GLU A 130 -10.40 -9.05 -19.91
C GLU A 130 -10.71 -7.68 -19.26
N THR A 131 -11.54 -7.67 -18.23
CA THR A 131 -11.97 -6.47 -17.50
C THR A 131 -11.13 -6.16 -16.26
N ALA A 132 -10.18 -7.00 -15.89
CA ALA A 132 -9.43 -6.86 -14.62
C ALA A 132 -8.72 -5.52 -14.52
N LEU A 133 -8.05 -5.06 -15.57
CA LEU A 133 -7.38 -3.76 -15.57
C LEU A 133 -8.38 -2.62 -15.35
N ALA A 134 -9.48 -2.62 -16.10
CA ALA A 134 -10.51 -1.60 -15.97
C ALA A 134 -11.13 -1.60 -14.55
N ASP A 135 -11.33 -2.75 -13.96
CA ASP A 135 -11.86 -2.90 -12.61
C ASP A 135 -10.90 -2.33 -11.56
N TYR A 136 -9.61 -2.61 -11.65
CA TYR A 136 -8.61 -2.02 -10.76
C TYR A 136 -8.55 -0.51 -10.88
N LEU A 137 -8.50 0.02 -12.09
CA LEU A 137 -8.50 1.47 -12.34
C LEU A 137 -9.76 2.14 -11.80
N ARG A 138 -10.91 1.50 -11.97
CA ARG A 138 -12.19 2.00 -11.45
C ARG A 138 -12.16 2.07 -9.91
N ILE A 139 -11.67 1.04 -9.24
CA ILE A 139 -11.58 1.00 -7.78
C ILE A 139 -10.64 2.11 -7.26
N LEU A 140 -9.48 2.28 -7.86
CA LEU A 140 -8.56 3.36 -7.48
C LEU A 140 -9.23 4.72 -7.58
N ARG A 141 -9.91 5.00 -8.70
CA ARG A 141 -10.60 6.28 -8.93
C ARG A 141 -11.75 6.50 -7.97
N GLU A 142 -12.56 5.48 -7.70
CA GLU A 142 -13.66 5.55 -6.72
C GLU A 142 -13.14 5.84 -5.32
N GLU A 143 -12.12 5.12 -4.87
CA GLU A 143 -11.55 5.31 -3.53
C GLU A 143 -10.83 6.66 -3.41
N ARG A 144 -10.18 7.13 -4.46
CA ARG A 144 -9.58 8.46 -4.49
C ARG A 144 -10.62 9.57 -4.42
N ALA A 145 -11.72 9.43 -5.14
CA ALA A 145 -12.83 10.36 -5.10
C ALA A 145 -13.46 10.44 -3.70
N LYS A 146 -13.65 9.31 -3.03
CA LYS A 146 -14.13 9.26 -1.64
C LYS A 146 -13.16 9.94 -0.67
N ALA A 147 -11.87 9.71 -0.80
CA ALA A 147 -10.85 10.36 0.03
C ALA A 147 -10.85 11.88 -0.14
N ARG A 148 -10.98 12.39 -1.36
CA ARG A 148 -11.08 13.83 -1.65
C ARG A 148 -12.31 14.46 -1.03
N VAL A 149 -13.44 13.80 -1.05
CA VAL A 149 -14.69 14.27 -0.40
C VAL A 149 -14.52 14.31 1.12
N SER A 150 -13.93 13.27 1.71
CA SER A 150 -13.64 13.22 3.14
C SER A 150 -12.70 14.35 3.58
N ASP A 151 -11.61 14.57 2.86
CA ASP A 151 -10.65 15.66 3.12
C ASP A 151 -11.31 17.03 3.01
N ALA A 152 -12.15 17.26 2.03
CA ALA A 152 -12.91 18.51 1.88
C ALA A 152 -13.89 18.74 3.03
N SER A 153 -14.58 17.70 3.51
CA SER A 153 -15.47 17.75 4.67
C SER A 153 -14.70 18.09 5.94
N ASP A 154 -13.56 17.50 6.16
CA ASP A 154 -12.69 17.75 7.33
C ASP A 154 -12.18 19.20 7.33
N LEU A 155 -11.76 19.73 6.18
CA LEU A 155 -11.36 21.12 6.03
C LEU A 155 -12.49 22.09 6.36
N LEU A 156 -13.70 21.82 5.89
CA LEU A 156 -14.88 22.65 6.21
C LEU A 156 -15.21 22.61 7.70
N ALA A 157 -15.12 21.46 8.34
CA ALA A 157 -15.32 21.32 9.78
C ALA A 157 -14.27 22.11 10.58
N MET A 158 -12.99 22.04 10.18
CA MET A 158 -11.92 22.82 10.80
C MET A 158 -12.13 24.32 10.64
N GLN A 159 -12.58 24.80 9.48
CA GLN A 159 -12.89 26.22 9.25
C GLN A 159 -14.05 26.68 10.11
N ARG A 160 -15.10 25.87 10.29
CA ARG A 160 -16.23 26.17 11.19
C ARG A 160 -15.78 26.28 12.64
N ASP A 161 -14.94 25.38 13.12
CA ASP A 161 -14.41 25.39 14.48
C ASP A 161 -13.53 26.62 14.74
N LEU A 162 -12.68 26.98 13.78
CA LEU A 162 -11.89 28.22 13.86
C LEU A 162 -12.74 29.48 13.88
N LYS A 163 -13.82 29.55 13.10
CA LYS A 163 -14.78 30.66 13.13
C LYS A 163 -15.52 30.77 14.48
N LYS A 164 -15.91 29.63 15.06
CA LYS A 164 -16.51 29.59 16.41
C LYS A 164 -15.54 30.10 17.48
N LYS A 165 -14.27 29.68 17.46
CA LYS A 165 -13.25 30.16 18.40
C LYS A 165 -12.98 31.66 18.26
N LYS A 166 -12.98 32.23 17.05
CA LYS A 166 -12.83 33.66 16.80
C LYS A 166 -14.07 34.47 17.25
N GLY A 167 -15.26 33.90 17.16
CA GLY A 167 -16.50 34.54 17.64
C GLY A 167 -16.59 34.64 19.14
N TYR A 168 -15.95 33.78 19.90
CA TYR A 168 -15.91 33.83 21.38
C TYR A 168 -14.81 34.73 21.94
N GLY A 169 -13.84 35.15 21.16
CA GLY A 169 -12.74 36.04 21.56
C GLY A 169 -12.96 37.52 21.28
N GLY A 170 -14.14 37.93 20.80
CA GLY A 170 -14.48 39.27 20.38
C GLY A 170 -15.51 39.95 21.27
N SER A 171 -15.33 39.93 22.57
CA SER A 171 -16.10 40.80 23.49
C SER A 171 -15.19 41.77 24.21
#